data_71006f06471b438b5d77c48235f85121
#
_entry.id   71006f06471b438b5d77c48235f85121
#
_cell.length_a   1.000
_cell.length_b   1.000
_cell.length_c   1.000
_cell.angle_alpha   90.00
_cell.angle_beta   90.00
_cell.angle_gamma   90.00
#
_symmetry.space_group_name_H-M   'P 1'
#
loop_
_entity.id
_entity.type
_entity.pdbx_description
1 polymer ?
#
loop_
_entity_poly.entity_id
_entity_poly.type
_entity_poly.pdbx_seq_one_letter_code
_entity_poly.pdbx_strand_id
1 'polypeptide(L)'
;VRQQSWYQAAIHSPTGIAVSSSHVQNAIAGSYHWVITLSRAIVNEQTGEREGVFFVDLNYSAISSLCSNTSIGSKGYIFILDEKGSMIYHPQQQLIYGGLKEERIEDILASKGDFLETEEGEDSKLYTMSKSEKTGWTVVGASYVTELMKNNRQAQMLYLLAAAGILIGVILISSFISSEITKPLRRLRDSMSLVEKGDFEQASVEITAENEIGSLSKSFNAMTQKIHALME
;
A
#
# COMPACT_ATOMS: atom_id res chain seq x y z
N VAL A 1 29.35 37.15 -14.25
CA VAL A 1 27.99 36.83 -14.78
C VAL A 1 28.05 35.93 -16.01
N ARG A 2 28.82 36.28 -17.04
CA ARG A 2 28.90 35.51 -18.31
C ARG A 2 29.42 34.06 -18.15
N GLN A 3 30.17 33.74 -17.10
CA GLN A 3 30.66 32.39 -16.78
C GLN A 3 29.65 31.54 -16.00
N GLN A 4 28.54 32.09 -15.61
CA GLN A 4 27.52 31.36 -14.84
C GLN A 4 26.83 30.32 -15.74
N SER A 5 26.51 29.15 -15.14
CA SER A 5 25.93 28.03 -15.86
C SER A 5 24.58 28.39 -16.51
N TRP A 6 23.73 29.14 -15.81
CA TRP A 6 22.43 29.60 -16.32
C TRP A 6 22.55 30.58 -17.50
N TYR A 7 23.64 31.43 -17.52
CA TYR A 7 23.90 32.33 -18.61
C TYR A 7 24.34 31.55 -19.86
N GLN A 8 25.28 30.64 -19.71
CA GLN A 8 25.79 29.80 -20.78
C GLN A 8 24.70 28.89 -21.33
N ALA A 9 23.87 28.33 -20.45
CA ALA A 9 22.73 27.52 -20.86
C ALA A 9 21.75 28.28 -21.75
N ALA A 10 21.39 29.52 -21.44
CA ALA A 10 20.51 30.35 -22.26
C ALA A 10 21.13 30.71 -23.62
N ILE A 11 22.42 31.08 -23.60
CA ILE A 11 23.15 31.46 -24.84
C ILE A 11 23.28 30.28 -25.79
N HIS A 12 23.43 29.05 -25.30
CA HIS A 12 23.57 27.85 -26.14
C HIS A 12 22.27 27.08 -26.36
N SER A 13 21.18 27.44 -25.68
CA SER A 13 19.87 26.79 -25.87
C SER A 13 19.32 27.01 -27.28
N PRO A 14 18.82 25.97 -27.96
CA PRO A 14 18.17 26.13 -29.26
C PRO A 14 16.98 27.09 -29.23
N THR A 15 16.22 27.10 -28.14
CA THR A 15 15.06 27.96 -27.92
C THR A 15 15.40 29.32 -27.33
N GLY A 16 16.66 29.52 -26.96
CA GLY A 16 17.10 30.71 -26.21
C GLY A 16 16.60 30.77 -24.76
N ILE A 17 15.89 29.72 -24.28
CA ILE A 17 15.37 29.64 -22.91
C ILE A 17 16.10 28.51 -22.19
N ALA A 18 16.47 28.72 -20.93
CA ALA A 18 17.05 27.71 -20.09
C ALA A 18 16.55 27.86 -18.64
N VAL A 19 16.46 26.74 -17.95
CA VAL A 19 16.17 26.68 -16.52
C VAL A 19 17.36 26.02 -15.84
N SER A 20 17.91 26.65 -14.81
CA SER A 20 19.03 26.08 -14.08
C SER A 20 18.55 25.08 -13.02
N SER A 21 19.44 24.17 -12.59
CA SER A 21 19.30 23.48 -11.31
C SER A 21 19.36 24.46 -10.14
N SER A 22 18.95 24.04 -8.96
CA SER A 22 19.04 24.89 -7.76
C SER A 22 20.51 25.21 -7.44
N HIS A 23 20.78 26.48 -7.16
CA HIS A 23 22.11 26.97 -6.82
C HIS A 23 22.03 28.18 -5.90
N VAL A 24 23.15 28.51 -5.27
CA VAL A 24 23.24 29.74 -4.48
C VAL A 24 23.35 30.93 -5.42
N GLN A 25 22.46 31.90 -5.26
CA GLN A 25 22.48 33.14 -6.03
C GLN A 25 23.78 33.90 -5.72
N ASN A 26 24.53 34.28 -6.75
CA ASN A 26 25.80 34.99 -6.65
C ASN A 26 25.92 36.16 -7.64
N ALA A 27 24.90 36.47 -8.41
CA ALA A 27 24.87 37.59 -9.32
C ALA A 27 24.68 38.94 -8.59
N ILE A 28 24.04 38.92 -7.41
CA ILE A 28 23.83 40.10 -6.56
C ILE A 28 24.65 39.94 -5.29
N ALA A 29 25.59 40.81 -5.08
CA ALA A 29 26.46 40.79 -3.90
C ALA A 29 25.61 40.97 -2.60
N GLY A 30 25.89 40.13 -1.59
CA GLY A 30 25.16 40.14 -0.31
C GLY A 30 23.86 39.34 -0.28
N SER A 31 23.44 38.74 -1.39
CA SER A 31 22.25 37.90 -1.47
C SER A 31 22.62 36.46 -1.75
N TYR A 32 22.67 35.60 -0.73
CA TYR A 32 23.10 34.21 -0.84
C TYR A 32 21.95 33.25 -0.61
N HIS A 33 20.88 33.43 -1.38
CA HIS A 33 19.70 32.56 -1.29
C HIS A 33 19.79 31.42 -2.31
N TRP A 34 19.20 30.29 -1.97
CA TRP A 34 18.99 29.22 -2.94
C TRP A 34 17.93 29.64 -3.92
N VAL A 35 18.26 29.58 -5.22
CA VAL A 35 17.40 29.98 -6.33
C VAL A 35 17.43 28.96 -7.46
N ILE A 36 16.41 29.01 -8.29
CA ILE A 36 16.35 28.40 -9.61
C ILE A 36 16.24 29.54 -10.60
N THR A 37 17.20 29.63 -11.50
CA THR A 37 17.22 30.73 -12.47
C THR A 37 16.55 30.31 -13.77
N LEU A 38 15.51 31.04 -14.14
CA LEU A 38 14.91 31.01 -15.47
C LEU A 38 15.61 32.08 -16.31
N SER A 39 16.23 31.69 -17.40
CA SER A 39 17.03 32.59 -18.24
C SER A 39 16.60 32.53 -19.70
N ARG A 40 16.65 33.69 -20.38
CA ARG A 40 16.32 33.82 -21.81
C ARG A 40 17.37 34.68 -22.51
N ALA A 41 17.88 34.17 -23.62
CA ALA A 41 18.78 34.93 -24.48
C ALA A 41 18.06 36.12 -25.13
N ILE A 42 18.69 37.27 -25.10
CA ILE A 42 18.27 38.48 -25.82
C ILE A 42 18.93 38.41 -27.23
N VAL A 43 18.08 38.33 -28.24
CA VAL A 43 18.52 38.20 -29.63
C VAL A 43 18.33 39.56 -30.34
N ASN A 44 19.34 40.02 -31.03
CA ASN A 44 19.21 41.16 -31.92
C ASN A 44 18.41 40.74 -33.15
N GLU A 45 17.26 41.37 -33.38
CA GLU A 45 16.35 41.00 -34.46
C GLU A 45 16.95 41.28 -35.85
N GLN A 46 17.94 42.18 -35.97
CA GLN A 46 18.53 42.55 -37.26
C GLN A 46 19.72 41.62 -37.64
N THR A 47 20.52 41.21 -36.64
CA THR A 47 21.72 40.42 -36.87
C THR A 47 21.54 38.95 -36.52
N GLY A 48 20.53 38.60 -35.73
CA GLY A 48 20.33 37.27 -35.19
C GLY A 48 21.29 36.89 -34.08
N GLU A 49 22.20 37.81 -33.70
CA GLU A 49 23.19 37.57 -32.66
C GLU A 49 22.58 37.63 -31.23
N ARG A 50 23.11 36.81 -30.34
CA ARG A 50 22.72 36.80 -28.93
C ARG A 50 23.58 37.78 -28.13
N GLU A 51 23.01 38.93 -27.79
CA GLU A 51 23.72 40.04 -27.15
C GLU A 51 23.78 39.97 -25.65
N GLY A 52 22.85 39.23 -25.02
CA GLY A 52 22.75 39.17 -23.59
C GLY A 52 21.77 38.08 -23.11
N VAL A 53 21.54 38.05 -21.80
CA VAL A 53 20.60 37.13 -21.17
C VAL A 53 19.78 37.89 -20.15
N PHE A 54 18.47 37.84 -20.29
CA PHE A 54 17.53 38.21 -19.23
C PHE A 54 17.31 37.00 -18.33
N PHE A 55 17.28 37.21 -17.02
CA PHE A 55 17.05 36.14 -16.06
C PHE A 55 16.13 36.55 -14.92
N VAL A 56 15.46 35.55 -14.36
CA VAL A 56 14.61 35.68 -13.18
C VAL A 56 14.96 34.57 -12.21
N ASP A 57 15.32 34.93 -10.99
CA ASP A 57 15.56 34.00 -9.92
C ASP A 57 14.26 33.67 -9.19
N LEU A 58 13.85 32.42 -9.26
CA LEU A 58 12.77 31.87 -8.46
C LEU A 58 13.31 31.46 -7.11
N ASN A 59 12.70 31.96 -6.05
CA ASN A 59 13.07 31.58 -4.70
C ASN A 59 12.78 30.09 -4.48
N TYR A 60 13.79 29.36 -4.03
CA TYR A 60 13.69 27.95 -3.69
C TYR A 60 12.53 27.68 -2.69
N SER A 61 12.23 28.60 -1.79
CA SER A 61 11.13 28.46 -0.84
C SER A 61 9.76 28.33 -1.49
N ALA A 62 9.54 28.89 -2.68
CA ALA A 62 8.27 28.76 -3.39
C ALA A 62 8.04 27.31 -3.84
N ILE A 63 9.08 26.66 -4.40
CA ILE A 63 9.00 25.25 -4.78
C ILE A 63 8.94 24.35 -3.55
N SER A 64 9.73 24.67 -2.53
CA SER A 64 9.69 23.97 -1.24
C SER A 64 8.30 23.95 -0.63
N SER A 65 7.61 25.08 -0.63
CA SER A 65 6.24 25.19 -0.09
C SER A 65 5.23 24.34 -0.87
N LEU A 66 5.36 24.27 -2.18
CA LEU A 66 4.50 23.41 -3.01
C LEU A 66 4.74 21.93 -2.73
N CYS A 67 6.01 21.52 -2.68
CA CYS A 67 6.37 20.11 -2.48
C CYS A 67 6.15 19.64 -1.04
N SER A 68 6.38 20.49 -0.03
CA SER A 68 6.21 20.14 1.39
C SER A 68 4.74 19.96 1.80
N ASN A 69 3.81 20.60 1.09
CA ASN A 69 2.37 20.43 1.30
C ASN A 69 1.83 19.12 0.71
N THR A 70 2.65 18.42 -0.08
CA THR A 70 2.29 17.11 -0.67
C THR A 70 3.00 16.01 0.11
N SER A 71 2.26 15.32 0.98
CA SER A 71 2.79 14.19 1.74
C SER A 71 2.56 12.88 0.99
N ILE A 72 3.58 12.04 0.95
CA ILE A 72 3.50 10.66 0.46
C ILE A 72 3.66 9.73 1.66
N GLY A 73 2.53 9.28 2.23
CA GLY A 73 2.55 8.58 3.50
C GLY A 73 3.01 9.48 4.66
N SER A 74 3.64 8.92 5.69
CA SER A 74 4.13 9.68 6.86
C SER A 74 5.60 10.07 6.77
N LYS A 75 6.40 9.35 5.99
CA LYS A 75 7.85 9.56 5.84
C LYS A 75 8.28 9.84 4.40
N GLY A 76 7.40 9.61 3.44
CA GLY A 76 7.71 9.85 2.03
C GLY A 76 7.84 11.33 1.70
N TYR A 77 8.52 11.63 0.62
CA TYR A 77 8.83 13.00 0.18
C TYR A 77 8.87 13.09 -1.34
N ILE A 78 8.85 14.32 -1.83
CA ILE A 78 9.00 14.64 -3.25
C ILE A 78 10.34 15.32 -3.46
N PHE A 79 11.00 14.99 -4.55
CA PHE A 79 12.12 15.75 -5.08
C PHE A 79 11.99 15.91 -6.60
N ILE A 80 12.77 16.82 -7.18
CA ILE A 80 12.67 17.20 -8.59
C ILE A 80 14.07 17.17 -9.20
N LEU A 81 14.18 16.53 -10.35
CA LEU A 81 15.38 16.45 -11.16
C LEU A 81 15.20 17.21 -12.49
N ASP A 82 16.28 17.74 -13.03
CA ASP A 82 16.33 18.19 -14.42
C ASP A 82 16.54 17.00 -15.39
N GLU A 83 16.59 17.27 -16.68
CA GLU A 83 16.81 16.24 -17.72
C GLU A 83 18.19 15.55 -17.64
N LYS A 84 19.14 16.17 -16.96
CA LYS A 84 20.52 15.67 -16.79
C LYS A 84 20.69 14.95 -15.44
N GLY A 85 19.63 14.89 -14.63
CA GLY A 85 19.68 14.33 -13.28
C GLY A 85 20.18 15.29 -12.21
N SER A 86 20.37 16.58 -12.52
CA SER A 86 20.75 17.55 -11.50
C SER A 86 19.56 17.85 -10.60
N MET A 87 19.82 17.99 -9.29
CA MET A 87 18.79 18.24 -8.29
C MET A 87 18.24 19.66 -8.40
N ILE A 88 16.97 19.79 -8.74
CA ILE A 88 16.21 21.05 -8.72
C ILE A 88 15.69 21.34 -7.32
N TYR A 89 15.08 20.34 -6.70
CA TYR A 89 14.51 20.42 -5.35
C TYR A 89 14.66 19.09 -4.61
N HIS A 90 15.05 19.16 -3.34
CA HIS A 90 14.99 18.06 -2.40
C HIS A 90 14.67 18.60 -0.99
N PRO A 91 13.78 17.97 -0.19
CA PRO A 91 13.45 18.48 1.15
C PRO A 91 14.65 18.51 2.09
N GLN A 92 15.66 17.69 1.83
CA GLN A 92 16.92 17.65 2.57
C GLN A 92 18.10 18.08 1.69
N GLN A 93 17.95 19.19 0.97
CA GLN A 93 18.92 19.72 0.01
C GLN A 93 20.34 19.82 0.57
N GLN A 94 20.48 20.25 1.81
CA GLN A 94 21.79 20.41 2.46
C GLN A 94 22.51 19.07 2.64
N LEU A 95 21.78 17.98 2.95
CA LEU A 95 22.37 16.65 3.11
C LEU A 95 22.82 16.07 1.77
N ILE A 96 22.04 16.29 0.71
CA ILE A 96 22.41 15.89 -0.66
C ILE A 96 23.68 16.64 -1.11
N TYR A 97 23.72 17.96 -0.93
CA TYR A 97 24.87 18.78 -1.32
C TYR A 97 26.14 18.47 -0.50
N GLY A 98 25.96 18.09 0.76
CA GLY A 98 27.06 17.69 1.64
C GLY A 98 27.53 16.25 1.42
N GLY A 99 26.94 15.49 0.49
CA GLY A 99 27.25 14.09 0.26
C GLY A 99 26.90 13.16 1.43
N LEU A 100 26.06 13.64 2.36
CA LEU A 100 25.60 12.86 3.52
C LEU A 100 24.38 12.01 3.22
N LYS A 101 23.71 12.27 2.10
CA LYS A 101 22.59 11.52 1.57
C LYS A 101 22.69 11.43 0.05
N GLU A 102 22.43 10.27 -0.47
CA GLU A 102 22.40 10.01 -1.91
C GLU A 102 21.02 9.47 -2.30
N GLU A 103 20.59 9.83 -3.49
CA GLU A 103 19.40 9.26 -4.15
C GLU A 103 19.86 8.49 -5.39
N ARG A 104 19.13 7.46 -5.79
CA ARG A 104 19.47 6.62 -6.95
C ARG A 104 19.10 7.30 -8.27
N ILE A 105 19.72 8.46 -8.53
CA ILE A 105 19.41 9.31 -9.68
C ILE A 105 19.66 8.58 -10.99
N GLU A 106 20.77 7.84 -11.09
CA GLU A 106 21.11 7.09 -12.31
C GLU A 106 20.06 6.02 -12.64
N ASP A 107 19.61 5.27 -11.63
CA ASP A 107 18.57 4.24 -11.79
C ASP A 107 17.22 4.87 -12.17
N ILE A 108 16.89 6.01 -11.58
CA ILE A 108 15.68 6.78 -11.88
C ILE A 108 15.69 7.25 -13.33
N LEU A 109 16.79 7.80 -13.82
CA LEU A 109 16.93 8.28 -15.20
C LEU A 109 16.97 7.13 -16.22
N ALA A 110 17.55 5.99 -15.85
CA ALA A 110 17.60 4.80 -16.69
C ALA A 110 16.27 4.05 -16.76
N SER A 111 15.37 4.27 -15.79
CA SER A 111 14.07 3.62 -15.74
C SER A 111 13.19 4.10 -16.91
N LYS A 112 12.58 3.14 -17.62
CA LYS A 112 11.60 3.40 -18.68
C LYS A 112 10.16 3.39 -18.17
N GLY A 113 9.96 3.08 -16.89
CA GLY A 113 8.64 3.01 -16.25
C GLY A 113 8.35 4.21 -15.36
N ASP A 114 7.11 4.31 -14.90
CA ASP A 114 6.66 5.37 -14.01
C ASP A 114 7.00 5.10 -12.54
N PHE A 115 7.61 3.95 -12.23
CA PHE A 115 8.03 3.57 -10.89
C PHE A 115 9.31 2.74 -10.90
N LEU A 116 10.05 2.80 -9.81
CA LEU A 116 11.26 2.03 -9.53
C LEU A 116 11.26 1.62 -8.06
N GLU A 117 11.37 0.33 -7.78
CA GLU A 117 11.55 -0.20 -6.42
C GLU A 117 13.03 -0.53 -6.21
N THR A 118 13.59 -0.07 -5.09
CA THR A 118 14.97 -0.38 -4.72
C THR A 118 14.97 -1.34 -3.53
N GLU A 119 15.63 -2.48 -3.70
CA GLU A 119 15.82 -3.46 -2.65
C GLU A 119 17.02 -3.07 -1.77
N GLU A 120 16.81 -2.23 -0.77
CA GLU A 120 17.82 -1.94 0.24
C GLU A 120 17.28 -2.18 1.65
N GLY A 121 17.09 -3.46 2.03
CA GLY A 121 16.78 -3.88 3.39
C GLY A 121 15.58 -3.17 4.03
N GLU A 122 15.75 -2.68 5.27
CA GLU A 122 14.69 -1.94 5.98
C GLU A 122 14.38 -0.56 5.38
N ASP A 123 15.25 -0.02 4.54
CA ASP A 123 15.11 1.28 3.87
C ASP A 123 14.70 1.18 2.39
N SER A 124 14.11 0.04 1.99
CA SER A 124 13.57 -0.13 0.64
C SER A 124 12.61 1.00 0.29
N LYS A 125 12.90 1.68 -0.84
CA LYS A 125 12.12 2.82 -1.33
C LYS A 125 11.43 2.46 -2.65
N LEU A 126 10.21 2.94 -2.77
CA LEU A 126 9.48 2.97 -4.02
C LEU A 126 9.52 4.40 -4.56
N TYR A 127 10.17 4.60 -5.69
CA TYR A 127 10.15 5.85 -6.44
C TYR A 127 9.05 5.81 -7.50
N THR A 128 8.23 6.85 -7.53
CA THR A 128 7.25 7.09 -8.59
C THR A 128 7.68 8.33 -9.36
N MET A 129 7.64 8.29 -10.68
CA MET A 129 8.21 9.32 -11.53
C MET A 129 7.16 9.89 -12.47
N SER A 130 7.20 11.22 -12.66
CA SER A 130 6.39 11.91 -13.65
C SER A 130 7.22 12.99 -14.33
N LYS A 131 7.37 12.89 -15.65
CA LYS A 131 8.13 13.86 -16.46
C LYS A 131 7.22 14.95 -17.01
N SER A 132 7.61 16.20 -16.81
CA SER A 132 6.94 17.37 -17.39
C SER A 132 7.44 17.64 -18.82
N GLU A 133 6.57 17.57 -19.80
CA GLU A 133 6.93 17.88 -21.20
C GLU A 133 7.34 19.36 -21.41
N LYS A 134 6.82 20.27 -20.57
CA LYS A 134 7.10 21.71 -20.72
C LYS A 134 8.46 22.11 -20.22
N THR A 135 8.95 21.51 -19.14
CA THR A 135 10.20 21.88 -18.47
C THR A 135 11.27 20.83 -18.62
N GLY A 136 10.92 19.61 -19.04
CA GLY A 136 11.81 18.45 -19.03
C GLY A 136 12.10 17.91 -17.63
N TRP A 137 11.53 18.51 -16.59
CA TRP A 137 11.77 18.09 -15.20
C TRP A 137 11.07 16.78 -14.90
N THR A 138 11.73 15.98 -14.09
CA THR A 138 11.16 14.75 -13.53
C THR A 138 10.83 14.98 -12.06
N VAL A 139 9.55 14.91 -11.73
CA VAL A 139 9.05 14.93 -10.36
C VAL A 139 9.09 13.49 -9.85
N VAL A 140 9.79 13.26 -8.75
CA VAL A 140 9.98 11.94 -8.15
C VAL A 140 9.37 11.94 -6.76
N GLY A 141 8.43 11.03 -6.53
CA GLY A 141 7.89 10.74 -5.21
C GLY A 141 8.62 9.53 -4.63
N ALA A 142 9.20 9.69 -3.44
CA ALA A 142 9.85 8.62 -2.71
C ALA A 142 8.97 8.17 -1.53
N SER A 143 8.63 6.90 -1.45
CA SER A 143 7.92 6.29 -0.33
C SER A 143 8.70 5.09 0.22
N TYR A 144 8.60 4.86 1.53
CA TYR A 144 9.22 3.70 2.16
C TYR A 144 8.30 2.49 2.10
N VAL A 145 8.77 1.38 1.54
CA VAL A 145 8.00 0.14 1.39
C VAL A 145 7.57 -0.41 2.76
N THR A 146 8.44 -0.29 3.76
CA THR A 146 8.13 -0.68 5.15
C THR A 146 6.94 0.07 5.74
N GLU A 147 6.71 1.30 5.35
CA GLU A 147 5.54 2.09 5.77
C GLU A 147 4.27 1.62 5.08
N LEU A 148 4.33 1.34 3.79
CA LEU A 148 3.21 0.78 3.02
C LEU A 148 2.78 -0.59 3.58
N MET A 149 3.75 -1.40 4.05
CA MET A 149 3.52 -2.72 4.65
C MET A 149 3.00 -2.65 6.10
N LYS A 150 3.31 -1.60 6.85
CA LYS A 150 2.93 -1.47 8.27
C LYS A 150 1.41 -1.46 8.49
N ASN A 151 0.68 -0.84 7.59
CA ASN A 151 -0.79 -0.79 7.64
C ASN A 151 -1.44 -2.16 7.40
N ASN A 152 -0.71 -3.09 6.77
CA ASN A 152 -1.18 -4.43 6.45
C ASN A 152 -1.19 -5.37 7.67
N ARG A 153 -0.35 -5.13 8.70
CA ARG A 153 -0.33 -5.96 9.92
C ARG A 153 -1.62 -5.87 10.74
N GLN A 154 -2.22 -4.69 10.82
CA GLN A 154 -3.50 -4.53 11.52
C GLN A 154 -4.63 -5.26 10.79
N ALA A 155 -4.67 -5.17 9.46
CA ALA A 155 -5.61 -5.92 8.65
C ALA A 155 -5.41 -7.44 8.78
N GLN A 156 -4.16 -7.91 8.74
CA GLN A 156 -3.84 -9.34 8.96
C GLN A 156 -4.32 -9.85 10.32
N MET A 157 -4.12 -9.07 11.39
CA MET A 157 -4.57 -9.46 12.72
C MET A 157 -6.10 -9.52 12.82
N LEU A 158 -6.80 -8.59 12.16
CA LEU A 158 -8.25 -8.59 12.08
C LEU A 158 -8.77 -9.83 11.34
N TYR A 159 -8.14 -10.20 10.22
CA TYR A 159 -8.50 -11.41 9.47
C TYR A 159 -8.25 -12.69 10.28
N LEU A 160 -7.15 -12.77 11.03
CA LEU A 160 -6.87 -13.91 11.91
C LEU A 160 -7.91 -14.06 13.03
N LEU A 161 -8.29 -12.94 13.66
CA LEU A 161 -9.35 -12.95 14.68
C LEU A 161 -10.71 -13.35 14.10
N ALA A 162 -11.05 -12.85 12.92
CA ALA A 162 -12.28 -13.23 12.22
C ALA A 162 -12.28 -14.73 11.86
N ALA A 163 -11.18 -15.26 11.34
CA ALA A 163 -11.03 -16.67 11.03
C ALA A 163 -11.16 -17.56 12.27
N ALA A 164 -10.52 -17.17 13.38
CA ALA A 164 -10.63 -17.88 14.66
C ALA A 164 -12.08 -17.87 15.17
N GLY A 165 -12.79 -16.75 15.09
CA GLY A 165 -14.19 -16.63 15.47
C GLY A 165 -15.11 -17.54 14.65
N ILE A 166 -14.90 -17.60 13.33
CA ILE A 166 -15.65 -18.52 12.46
C ILE A 166 -15.38 -19.97 12.83
N LEU A 167 -14.13 -20.33 13.08
CA LEU A 167 -13.73 -21.70 13.43
C LEU A 167 -14.39 -22.16 14.76
N ILE A 168 -14.38 -21.29 15.77
CA ILE A 168 -15.10 -21.53 17.03
C ILE A 168 -16.60 -21.71 16.78
N GLY A 169 -17.21 -20.84 15.97
CA GLY A 169 -18.63 -20.94 15.61
C GLY A 169 -18.97 -22.28 14.95
N VAL A 170 -18.16 -22.74 14.00
CA VAL A 170 -18.33 -24.05 13.34
C VAL A 170 -18.25 -25.20 14.33
N ILE A 171 -17.27 -25.16 15.27
CA ILE A 171 -17.13 -26.20 16.31
C ILE A 171 -18.36 -26.23 17.21
N LEU A 172 -18.87 -25.07 17.65
CA LEU A 172 -20.05 -24.98 18.49
C LEU A 172 -21.32 -25.52 17.79
N ILE A 173 -21.54 -25.11 16.55
CA ILE A 173 -22.67 -25.59 15.73
C ILE A 173 -22.55 -27.09 15.49
N SER A 174 -21.38 -27.58 15.14
CA SER A 174 -21.13 -29.02 14.93
C SER A 174 -21.38 -29.82 16.20
N SER A 175 -20.92 -29.35 17.36
CA SER A 175 -21.17 -29.97 18.65
C SER A 175 -22.66 -29.99 18.99
N PHE A 176 -23.37 -28.88 18.74
CA PHE A 176 -24.81 -28.78 18.95
C PHE A 176 -25.58 -29.78 18.07
N ILE A 177 -25.32 -29.82 16.76
CA ILE A 177 -25.94 -30.78 15.84
C ILE A 177 -25.64 -32.22 16.26
N SER A 178 -24.38 -32.48 16.67
CA SER A 178 -24.01 -33.82 17.11
C SER A 178 -24.77 -34.27 18.36
N SER A 179 -24.95 -33.37 19.34
CA SER A 179 -25.64 -33.72 20.60
C SER A 179 -27.13 -33.81 20.45
N GLU A 180 -27.76 -32.90 19.73
CA GLU A 180 -29.22 -32.78 19.65
C GLU A 180 -29.85 -33.65 18.54
N ILE A 181 -29.09 -34.00 17.52
CA ILE A 181 -29.63 -34.74 16.37
C ILE A 181 -28.90 -36.06 16.17
N THR A 182 -27.58 -36.05 15.98
CA THR A 182 -26.84 -37.23 15.54
C THR A 182 -26.81 -38.34 16.61
N LYS A 183 -26.50 -37.98 17.85
CA LYS A 183 -26.43 -38.97 18.96
C LYS A 183 -27.78 -39.61 19.27
N PRO A 184 -28.88 -38.83 19.42
CA PRO A 184 -30.23 -39.42 19.62
C PRO A 184 -30.65 -40.33 18.49
N LEU A 185 -30.50 -39.93 17.22
CA LEU A 185 -30.80 -40.78 16.08
C LEU A 185 -30.00 -42.09 16.05
N ARG A 186 -28.73 -42.04 16.42
CA ARG A 186 -27.88 -43.22 16.50
C ARG A 186 -28.38 -44.18 17.61
N ARG A 187 -28.76 -43.64 18.78
CA ARG A 187 -29.33 -44.44 19.86
C ARG A 187 -30.65 -45.11 19.43
N LEU A 188 -31.52 -44.37 18.75
CA LEU A 188 -32.79 -44.92 18.23
C LEU A 188 -32.55 -46.03 17.22
N ARG A 189 -31.60 -45.86 16.29
CA ARG A 189 -31.19 -46.92 15.34
C ARG A 189 -30.65 -48.16 16.06
N ASP A 190 -29.79 -47.97 17.05
CA ASP A 190 -29.19 -49.09 17.78
C ASP A 190 -30.28 -49.86 18.56
N SER A 191 -31.27 -49.16 19.16
CA SER A 191 -32.39 -49.80 19.81
C SER A 191 -33.35 -50.51 18.83
N MET A 192 -33.56 -49.98 17.61
CA MET A 192 -34.30 -50.69 16.56
C MET A 192 -33.64 -52.03 16.19
N SER A 193 -32.30 -52.06 16.15
CA SER A 193 -31.57 -53.28 15.92
C SER A 193 -31.71 -54.32 17.04
N LEU A 194 -31.91 -53.88 18.29
CA LEU A 194 -32.22 -54.83 19.40
C LEU A 194 -33.62 -55.43 19.25
N VAL A 195 -34.62 -54.63 18.87
CA VAL A 195 -35.97 -55.12 18.57
C VAL A 195 -35.93 -56.18 17.45
N GLU A 196 -35.18 -55.93 16.37
CA GLU A 196 -35.01 -56.85 15.26
C GLU A 196 -34.46 -58.23 15.72
N LYS A 197 -33.61 -58.24 16.75
CA LYS A 197 -33.04 -59.45 17.33
C LYS A 197 -33.92 -60.11 18.39
N GLY A 198 -35.07 -59.56 18.69
CA GLY A 198 -36.02 -60.04 19.69
C GLY A 198 -35.70 -59.63 21.12
N ASP A 199 -34.75 -58.71 21.33
CA ASP A 199 -34.41 -58.20 22.66
C ASP A 199 -35.21 -56.94 22.99
N PHE A 200 -36.45 -57.15 23.38
CA PHE A 200 -37.41 -56.08 23.67
C PHE A 200 -37.15 -55.39 25.03
N GLU A 201 -36.53 -56.07 25.99
CA GLU A 201 -36.25 -55.51 27.32
C GLU A 201 -35.18 -54.40 27.23
N GLN A 202 -34.15 -54.61 26.41
CA GLN A 202 -33.04 -53.65 26.26
C GLN A 202 -33.29 -52.61 25.15
N ALA A 203 -34.39 -52.77 24.39
CA ALA A 203 -34.68 -51.90 23.26
C ALA A 203 -35.33 -50.55 23.59
N SER A 204 -35.55 -50.25 24.89
CA SER A 204 -36.12 -48.95 25.29
C SER A 204 -35.11 -47.81 25.13
N VAL A 205 -35.54 -46.74 24.52
CA VAL A 205 -34.75 -45.54 24.26
C VAL A 205 -35.21 -44.38 25.13
N GLU A 206 -34.34 -43.93 26.04
CA GLU A 206 -34.62 -42.73 26.83
C GLU A 206 -34.03 -41.51 26.12
N ILE A 207 -34.91 -40.78 25.41
CA ILE A 207 -34.56 -39.52 24.72
C ILE A 207 -35.45 -38.43 25.32
N THR A 208 -34.85 -37.49 26.02
CA THR A 208 -35.49 -36.34 26.68
C THR A 208 -35.64 -35.11 25.76
N ALA A 209 -35.40 -35.25 24.47
CA ALA A 209 -35.52 -34.15 23.53
C ALA A 209 -37.01 -33.72 23.35
N GLU A 210 -37.28 -32.41 23.40
CA GLU A 210 -38.60 -31.82 23.18
C GLU A 210 -38.87 -31.48 21.70
N ASN A 211 -38.25 -32.22 20.77
CA ASN A 211 -38.34 -32.02 19.32
C ASN A 211 -38.95 -33.27 18.64
N GLU A 212 -38.95 -33.29 17.32
CA GLU A 212 -39.47 -34.40 16.47
C GLU A 212 -38.75 -35.73 16.82
N ILE A 213 -37.49 -35.69 17.21
CA ILE A 213 -36.71 -36.86 17.60
C ILE A 213 -37.22 -37.46 18.91
N GLY A 214 -37.59 -36.59 19.87
CA GLY A 214 -38.23 -37.01 21.13
C GLY A 214 -39.61 -37.62 20.90
N SER A 215 -40.41 -37.05 20.00
CA SER A 215 -41.73 -37.61 19.62
C SER A 215 -41.59 -38.96 18.94
N LEU A 216 -40.61 -39.12 18.05
CA LEU A 216 -40.30 -40.37 17.38
C LEU A 216 -39.88 -41.47 18.38
N SER A 217 -39.05 -41.11 19.36
CA SER A 217 -38.61 -42.02 20.43
C SER A 217 -39.79 -42.52 21.29
N LYS A 218 -40.70 -41.63 21.67
CA LYS A 218 -41.94 -41.99 22.42
C LYS A 218 -42.80 -42.97 21.63
N SER A 219 -43.00 -42.71 20.33
CA SER A 219 -43.76 -43.59 19.45
C SER A 219 -43.09 -44.94 19.26
N PHE A 220 -41.78 -44.96 19.13
CA PHE A 220 -41.00 -46.21 19.04
C PHE A 220 -41.11 -47.03 20.35
N ASN A 221 -40.93 -46.44 21.52
CA ASN A 221 -41.09 -47.14 22.80
C ASN A 221 -42.51 -47.71 22.99
N ALA A 222 -43.54 -46.95 22.64
CA ALA A 222 -44.94 -47.41 22.69
C ALA A 222 -45.19 -48.62 21.76
N MET A 223 -44.60 -48.61 20.55
CA MET A 223 -44.68 -49.72 19.63
C MET A 223 -43.97 -50.96 20.16
N THR A 224 -42.72 -50.79 20.67
CA THR A 224 -41.92 -51.89 21.22
C THR A 224 -42.63 -52.55 22.39
N GLN A 225 -43.23 -51.77 23.31
CA GLN A 225 -44.05 -52.31 24.44
C GLN A 225 -45.25 -53.12 23.96
N LYS A 226 -45.98 -52.64 22.94
CA LYS A 226 -47.13 -53.37 22.38
C LYS A 226 -46.73 -54.70 21.73
N ILE A 227 -45.58 -54.70 21.00
CA ILE A 227 -45.11 -55.96 20.38
C ILE A 227 -44.68 -56.97 21.47
N HIS A 228 -43.97 -56.49 22.50
CA HIS A 228 -43.58 -57.36 23.62
C HIS A 228 -44.76 -57.99 24.34
N ALA A 229 -45.83 -57.18 24.65
CA ALA A 229 -47.06 -57.66 25.27
C ALA A 229 -47.91 -58.61 24.37
N LEU A 230 -47.68 -58.68 23.10
CA LEU A 230 -48.34 -59.62 22.17
C LEU A 230 -47.60 -60.95 22.03
N MET A 231 -46.33 -61.01 22.46
CA MET A 231 -45.47 -62.18 22.35
C MET A 231 -45.34 -62.96 23.66
N GLU A 232 -45.80 -62.37 24.82
CA GLU A 232 -46.03 -63.08 26.09
C GLU A 232 -47.41 -63.74 26.08
#